data_5e148dc2eca349da556abf518770728f
#
_entry.id   5e148dc2eca349da556abf518770728f
#
_cell.length_a   1.000
_cell.length_b   1.000
_cell.length_c   1.000
_cell.angle_alpha   90.00
_cell.angle_beta   90.00
_cell.angle_gamma   90.00
#
_symmetry.space_group_name_H-M   'P 1'
#
loop_
_entity.id
_entity.type
_entity.pdbx_description
1 polymer ?
#
loop_
_entity_poly.entity_id
_entity_poly.type
_entity_poly.pdbx_seq_one_letter_code
_entity_poly.pdbx_strand_id
1 'polypeptide(L)'
;MRLFDLILDVIFPPSRREKAVQELTVEDFFVHPHTFALNDTNITSLLSYKDKNVQNLIRTLKYSGSFTAASLCAKILEDFLTEEIAELETLSDKSVIITSVPLGKKRKQERGFNQTALILKELHKMLPHIEISDEILIRTKETKPQTTLSRKERLENVANAFELTKRGKALPKNTFVILIDDVTTVGATLYFASRPLTENGIQVLPLAIAHG
;
A
#
# COMPACT_ATOMS: atom_id res chain seq x y z
N MET A 1 -20.25 -16.14 -8.40
CA MET A 1 -20.97 -15.09 -7.66
C MET A 1 -21.88 -15.79 -6.66
N ARG A 2 -21.72 -15.57 -5.35
CA ARG A 2 -22.50 -16.25 -4.32
C ARG A 2 -23.89 -15.58 -4.22
N LEU A 3 -24.94 -16.35 -3.95
CA LEU A 3 -26.33 -15.85 -3.77
C LEU A 3 -26.39 -14.69 -2.77
N PHE A 4 -25.53 -14.72 -1.77
CA PHE A 4 -25.39 -13.67 -0.75
C PHE A 4 -24.92 -12.33 -1.33
N ASP A 5 -24.01 -12.35 -2.31
CA ASP A 5 -23.51 -11.14 -2.99
C ASP A 5 -24.62 -10.47 -3.80
N LEU A 6 -25.47 -11.28 -4.45
CA LEU A 6 -26.63 -10.79 -5.19
C LEU A 6 -27.67 -10.10 -4.29
N ILE A 7 -27.89 -10.63 -3.09
CA ILE A 7 -28.81 -10.04 -2.12
C ILE A 7 -28.25 -8.72 -1.59
N LEU A 8 -26.94 -8.67 -1.31
CA LEU A 8 -26.28 -7.44 -0.88
C LEU A 8 -26.31 -6.35 -1.96
N ASP A 9 -26.10 -6.69 -3.22
CA ASP A 9 -26.15 -5.75 -4.35
C ASP A 9 -27.57 -5.17 -4.59
N VAL A 10 -28.62 -5.89 -4.20
CA VAL A 10 -30.01 -5.40 -4.24
C VAL A 10 -30.29 -4.43 -3.10
N ILE A 11 -29.75 -4.71 -1.89
CA ILE A 11 -29.99 -3.89 -0.70
C ILE A 11 -29.07 -2.66 -0.68
N PHE A 12 -27.82 -2.82 -1.13
CA PHE A 12 -26.79 -1.79 -1.22
C PHE A 12 -26.18 -1.78 -2.63
N PRO A 13 -26.87 -1.19 -3.62
CA PRO A 13 -26.38 -1.22 -4.99
C PRO A 13 -25.03 -0.52 -5.11
N PRO A 14 -24.07 -1.11 -5.83
CA PRO A 14 -22.78 -0.52 -6.02
C PRO A 14 -22.91 0.87 -6.68
N SER A 15 -22.13 1.81 -6.20
CA SER A 15 -22.07 3.15 -6.77
C SER A 15 -21.65 3.11 -8.24
N ARG A 16 -21.91 4.17 -9.01
CA ARG A 16 -21.45 4.27 -10.42
C ARG A 16 -19.92 4.04 -10.54
N ARG A 17 -19.16 4.47 -9.54
CA ARG A 17 -17.72 4.29 -9.49
C ARG A 17 -17.34 2.83 -9.27
N GLU A 18 -18.00 2.14 -8.37
CA GLU A 18 -17.75 0.71 -8.12
C GLU A 18 -18.07 -0.13 -9.35
N LYS A 19 -19.17 0.14 -10.02
CA LYS A 19 -19.51 -0.51 -11.30
C LYS A 19 -18.43 -0.28 -12.35
N ALA A 20 -17.96 0.97 -12.51
CA ALA A 20 -16.88 1.28 -13.44
C ALA A 20 -15.58 0.53 -13.10
N VAL A 21 -15.24 0.35 -11.80
CA VAL A 21 -14.06 -0.40 -11.41
C VAL A 21 -14.22 -1.91 -11.60
N GLN A 22 -15.46 -2.44 -11.51
CA GLN A 22 -15.72 -3.86 -11.77
C GLN A 22 -15.50 -4.26 -13.24
N GLU A 23 -15.57 -3.30 -14.16
CA GLU A 23 -15.35 -3.49 -15.60
C GLU A 23 -13.87 -3.35 -15.99
N LEU A 24 -12.99 -2.85 -15.10
CA LEU A 24 -11.58 -2.65 -15.38
C LEU A 24 -10.77 -3.94 -15.20
N THR A 25 -9.74 -4.06 -16.03
CA THR A 25 -8.71 -5.10 -16.00
C THR A 25 -7.33 -4.46 -15.82
N VAL A 26 -6.26 -5.26 -15.71
CA VAL A 26 -4.89 -4.72 -15.56
C VAL A 26 -4.47 -3.94 -16.81
N GLU A 27 -4.94 -4.34 -17.98
CA GLU A 27 -4.64 -3.74 -19.28
C GLU A 27 -5.19 -2.30 -19.42
N ASP A 28 -6.15 -1.92 -18.58
CA ASP A 28 -6.70 -0.55 -18.52
C ASP A 28 -5.80 0.43 -17.76
N PHE A 29 -4.67 -0.05 -17.21
CA PHE A 29 -3.72 0.76 -16.46
C PHE A 29 -2.36 0.79 -17.14
N PHE A 30 -1.84 1.99 -17.34
CA PHE A 30 -0.48 2.17 -17.79
C PHE A 30 0.47 2.08 -16.59
N VAL A 31 1.04 0.90 -16.38
CA VAL A 31 2.02 0.66 -15.32
C VAL A 31 3.37 1.21 -15.80
N HIS A 32 3.85 2.23 -15.10
CA HIS A 32 5.14 2.85 -15.37
C HIS A 32 5.84 3.17 -14.04
N PRO A 33 6.75 2.28 -13.59
CA PRO A 33 7.49 2.52 -12.36
C PRO A 33 8.24 3.85 -12.41
N HIS A 34 7.97 4.71 -11.44
CA HIS A 34 8.59 6.01 -11.28
C HIS A 34 9.19 6.13 -9.89
N THR A 35 10.51 6.30 -9.82
CA THR A 35 11.25 6.46 -8.57
C THR A 35 11.65 7.92 -8.38
N PHE A 36 11.41 8.44 -7.20
CA PHE A 36 11.83 9.78 -6.78
C PHE A 36 12.41 9.74 -5.37
N ALA A 37 13.30 10.68 -5.08
CA ALA A 37 13.95 10.75 -3.78
C ALA A 37 13.24 11.73 -2.83
N LEU A 38 13.11 11.32 -1.57
CA LEU A 38 12.83 12.21 -0.45
C LEU A 38 13.94 12.02 0.59
N ASN A 39 14.78 13.04 0.76
CA ASN A 39 16.02 12.96 1.54
C ASN A 39 16.92 11.80 1.06
N ASP A 40 17.19 10.84 1.93
CA ASP A 40 18.04 9.66 1.71
C ASP A 40 17.25 8.41 1.25
N THR A 41 15.95 8.56 0.95
CA THR A 41 15.06 7.43 0.64
C THR A 41 14.51 7.54 -0.77
N ASN A 42 14.72 6.50 -1.58
CA ASN A 42 14.09 6.34 -2.88
C ASN A 42 12.70 5.72 -2.69
N ILE A 43 11.69 6.33 -3.31
CA ILE A 43 10.30 5.90 -3.23
C ILE A 43 9.82 5.59 -4.64
N THR A 44 9.31 4.38 -4.84
CA THR A 44 8.79 3.94 -6.14
C THR A 44 7.27 4.01 -6.15
N SER A 45 6.69 4.33 -7.29
CA SER A 45 5.25 4.30 -7.56
C SER A 45 4.99 3.72 -8.94
N LEU A 46 3.86 3.03 -9.13
CA LEU A 46 3.58 2.28 -10.36
C LEU A 46 2.65 3.02 -11.31
N LEU A 47 1.69 3.76 -10.79
CA LEU A 47 0.64 4.41 -11.57
C LEU A 47 0.62 5.93 -11.36
N SER A 48 0.08 6.66 -12.34
CA SER A 48 -0.19 8.09 -12.20
C SER A 48 -1.58 8.33 -11.63
N TYR A 49 -1.68 9.01 -10.49
CA TYR A 49 -2.97 9.40 -9.89
C TYR A 49 -3.73 10.45 -10.71
N LYS A 50 -3.12 10.99 -11.79
CA LYS A 50 -3.79 11.87 -12.75
C LYS A 50 -4.78 11.11 -13.64
N ASP A 51 -4.57 9.82 -13.82
CA ASP A 51 -5.46 8.93 -14.56
C ASP A 51 -6.80 8.73 -13.83
N LYS A 52 -7.91 8.81 -14.57
CA LYS A 52 -9.26 8.64 -14.02
C LYS A 52 -9.55 7.24 -13.52
N ASN A 53 -9.06 6.20 -14.21
CA ASN A 53 -9.23 4.82 -13.79
C ASN A 53 -8.50 4.57 -12.47
N VAL A 54 -7.26 5.08 -12.35
CA VAL A 54 -6.47 5.03 -11.11
C VAL A 54 -7.18 5.76 -9.97
N GLN A 55 -7.72 6.97 -10.22
CA GLN A 55 -8.50 7.67 -9.20
C GLN A 55 -9.74 6.89 -8.75
N ASN A 56 -10.47 6.29 -9.69
CA ASN A 56 -11.65 5.50 -9.39
C ASN A 56 -11.26 4.25 -8.59
N LEU A 57 -10.23 3.53 -9.02
CA LEU A 57 -9.69 2.35 -8.34
C LEU A 57 -9.34 2.65 -6.87
N ILE A 58 -8.47 3.64 -6.64
CA ILE A 58 -8.01 4.02 -5.31
C ILE A 58 -9.15 4.55 -4.43
N ARG A 59 -10.07 5.33 -4.98
CA ARG A 59 -11.23 5.83 -4.22
C ARG A 59 -12.19 4.71 -3.86
N THR A 60 -12.46 3.77 -4.78
CA THR A 60 -13.28 2.59 -4.50
C THR A 60 -12.66 1.75 -3.40
N LEU A 61 -11.36 1.49 -3.49
CA LEU A 61 -10.63 0.81 -2.43
C LEU A 61 -10.75 1.51 -1.06
N LYS A 62 -10.58 2.84 -1.03
CA LYS A 62 -10.57 3.63 0.22
C LYS A 62 -11.92 3.74 0.90
N TYR A 63 -13.00 3.80 0.14
CA TYR A 63 -14.31 4.17 0.68
C TYR A 63 -15.32 3.02 0.68
N SER A 64 -15.14 2.02 -0.20
CA SER A 64 -16.05 0.88 -0.28
C SER A 64 -15.43 -0.43 0.22
N GLY A 65 -14.11 -0.48 0.43
CA GLY A 65 -13.42 -1.72 0.80
C GLY A 65 -13.60 -2.84 -0.23
N SER A 66 -13.77 -2.46 -1.50
CA SER A 66 -14.09 -3.38 -2.60
C SER A 66 -12.99 -4.43 -2.80
N PHE A 67 -13.37 -5.71 -2.72
CA PHE A 67 -12.48 -6.83 -3.03
C PHE A 67 -12.00 -6.80 -4.48
N THR A 68 -12.85 -6.38 -5.43
CA THR A 68 -12.46 -6.22 -6.83
C THR A 68 -11.35 -5.18 -6.98
N ALA A 69 -11.49 -4.02 -6.33
CA ALA A 69 -10.46 -2.99 -6.34
C ALA A 69 -9.17 -3.47 -5.65
N ALA A 70 -9.27 -4.21 -4.55
CA ALA A 70 -8.11 -4.76 -3.86
C ALA A 70 -7.38 -5.82 -4.71
N SER A 71 -8.13 -6.72 -5.35
CA SER A 71 -7.59 -7.75 -6.25
C SER A 71 -6.92 -7.13 -7.48
N LEU A 72 -7.50 -6.08 -8.05
CA LEU A 72 -6.91 -5.38 -9.19
C LEU A 72 -5.61 -4.66 -8.80
N CYS A 73 -5.57 -3.99 -7.65
CA CYS A 73 -4.35 -3.42 -7.10
C CYS A 73 -3.27 -4.49 -6.84
N ALA A 74 -3.67 -5.66 -6.32
CA ALA A 74 -2.76 -6.76 -6.05
C ALA A 74 -2.15 -7.32 -7.35
N LYS A 75 -2.94 -7.48 -8.42
CA LYS A 75 -2.44 -7.91 -9.73
C LYS A 75 -1.44 -6.93 -10.33
N ILE A 76 -1.74 -5.61 -10.24
CA ILE A 76 -0.81 -4.55 -10.70
C ILE A 76 0.51 -4.61 -9.92
N LEU A 77 0.46 -4.92 -8.62
CA LEU A 77 1.66 -5.07 -7.79
C LEU A 77 2.40 -6.37 -8.09
N GLU A 78 1.70 -7.47 -8.37
CA GLU A 78 2.28 -8.81 -8.55
C GLU A 78 3.35 -8.82 -9.64
N ASP A 79 3.05 -8.27 -10.82
CA ASP A 79 3.97 -8.24 -11.95
C ASP A 79 5.28 -7.54 -11.55
N PHE A 80 5.19 -6.33 -10.99
CA PHE A 80 6.36 -5.57 -10.54
C PHE A 80 7.12 -6.30 -9.43
N LEU A 81 6.42 -6.82 -8.43
CA LEU A 81 7.04 -7.46 -7.28
C LEU A 81 7.70 -8.78 -7.62
N THR A 82 7.18 -9.53 -8.60
CA THR A 82 7.79 -10.77 -9.05
C THR A 82 9.19 -10.53 -9.62
N GLU A 83 9.37 -9.47 -10.42
CA GLU A 83 10.67 -9.08 -10.96
C GLU A 83 11.62 -8.61 -9.85
N GLU A 84 11.19 -7.71 -8.99
CA GLU A 84 11.99 -7.18 -7.87
C GLU A 84 12.44 -8.26 -6.88
N ILE A 85 11.53 -9.19 -6.54
CA ILE A 85 11.83 -10.30 -5.61
C ILE A 85 12.82 -11.27 -6.25
N ALA A 86 12.63 -11.64 -7.52
CA ALA A 86 13.53 -12.54 -8.22
C ALA A 86 14.96 -11.96 -8.32
N GLU A 87 15.08 -10.64 -8.53
CA GLU A 87 16.38 -9.96 -8.51
C GLU A 87 17.02 -10.02 -7.11
N LEU A 88 16.25 -9.73 -6.05
CA LEU A 88 16.73 -9.79 -4.67
C LEU A 88 17.17 -11.19 -4.26
N GLU A 89 16.41 -12.23 -4.60
CA GLU A 89 16.73 -13.62 -4.29
C GLU A 89 17.97 -14.11 -5.06
N THR A 90 18.18 -13.60 -6.28
CA THR A 90 19.34 -13.97 -7.10
C THR A 90 20.63 -13.28 -6.63
N LEU A 91 20.54 -12.01 -6.22
CA LEU A 91 21.71 -11.19 -5.90
C LEU A 91 22.07 -11.18 -4.41
N SER A 92 21.20 -11.69 -3.54
CA SER A 92 21.41 -11.63 -2.11
C SER A 92 20.73 -12.78 -1.35
N ASP A 93 21.32 -13.20 -0.21
CA ASP A 93 20.74 -14.18 0.70
C ASP A 93 19.77 -13.47 1.68
N LYS A 94 18.81 -12.71 1.14
CA LYS A 94 17.85 -11.94 1.93
C LYS A 94 16.49 -12.61 1.94
N SER A 95 15.86 -12.62 3.11
CA SER A 95 14.44 -12.95 3.22
C SER A 95 13.61 -11.71 2.91
N VAL A 96 12.65 -11.84 2.00
CA VAL A 96 11.74 -10.74 1.63
C VAL A 96 10.47 -10.80 2.45
N ILE A 97 10.06 -9.66 3.00
CA ILE A 97 8.78 -9.50 3.70
C ILE A 97 8.03 -8.32 3.08
N ILE A 98 6.76 -8.52 2.76
CA ILE A 98 5.87 -7.45 2.28
C ILE A 98 4.99 -6.98 3.44
N THR A 99 4.94 -5.68 3.68
CA THR A 99 4.10 -5.06 4.71
C THR A 99 3.40 -3.81 4.21
N SER A 100 2.38 -3.36 4.93
CA SER A 100 1.67 -2.12 4.60
C SER A 100 1.99 -0.98 5.55
N VAL A 101 1.86 0.25 5.06
CA VAL A 101 1.83 1.43 5.93
C VAL A 101 0.60 1.37 6.83
N PRO A 102 0.77 1.38 8.17
CA PRO A 102 -0.36 1.29 9.08
C PRO A 102 -1.21 2.57 9.08
N LEU A 103 -2.55 2.39 9.10
CA LEU A 103 -3.49 3.48 9.29
C LEU A 103 -3.52 3.96 10.74
N GLY A 104 -3.79 5.26 10.95
CA GLY A 104 -4.16 5.79 12.25
C GLY A 104 -5.47 5.19 12.77
N LYS A 105 -5.63 5.10 14.09
CA LYS A 105 -6.79 4.50 14.75
C LYS A 105 -8.11 5.16 14.31
N LYS A 106 -8.13 6.49 14.24
CA LYS A 106 -9.31 7.25 13.80
C LYS A 106 -9.75 6.86 12.39
N ARG A 107 -8.81 6.82 11.42
CA ARG A 107 -9.11 6.41 10.04
C ARG A 107 -9.54 4.95 9.94
N LYS A 108 -8.95 4.06 10.75
CA LYS A 108 -9.36 2.66 10.82
C LYS A 108 -10.79 2.53 11.36
N GLN A 109 -11.18 3.33 12.35
CA GLN A 109 -12.55 3.38 12.87
C GLN A 109 -13.54 3.98 11.86
N GLU A 110 -13.19 5.09 11.19
CA GLU A 110 -14.03 5.74 10.18
C GLU A 110 -14.27 4.86 8.96
N ARG A 111 -13.28 4.07 8.52
CA ARG A 111 -13.36 3.21 7.33
C ARG A 111 -13.81 1.79 7.65
N GLY A 112 -13.64 1.32 8.88
CA GLY A 112 -13.87 -0.06 9.28
C GLY A 112 -12.77 -1.05 8.87
N PHE A 113 -11.85 -0.66 7.98
CA PHE A 113 -10.80 -1.52 7.43
C PHE A 113 -9.54 -0.73 7.06
N ASN A 114 -8.42 -1.45 6.88
CA ASN A 114 -7.21 -0.92 6.25
C ASN A 114 -7.19 -1.35 4.78
N GLN A 115 -7.27 -0.39 3.86
CA GLN A 115 -7.31 -0.64 2.43
C GLN A 115 -6.06 -1.37 1.92
N THR A 116 -4.88 -1.02 2.43
CA THR A 116 -3.63 -1.68 2.05
C THR A 116 -3.57 -3.11 2.56
N ALA A 117 -4.11 -3.40 3.75
CA ALA A 117 -4.22 -4.77 4.24
C ALA A 117 -5.15 -5.65 3.38
N LEU A 118 -6.20 -5.07 2.76
CA LEU A 118 -7.02 -5.80 1.79
C LEU A 118 -6.20 -6.18 0.54
N ILE A 119 -5.38 -5.26 0.05
CA ILE A 119 -4.47 -5.54 -1.08
C ILE A 119 -3.49 -6.65 -0.71
N LEU A 120 -2.84 -6.56 0.47
CA LEU A 120 -1.91 -7.58 0.94
C LEU A 120 -2.55 -8.97 1.05
N LYS A 121 -3.81 -9.03 1.47
CA LYS A 121 -4.57 -10.29 1.53
C LYS A 121 -4.78 -10.91 0.15
N GLU A 122 -5.06 -10.10 -0.88
CA GLU A 122 -5.18 -10.59 -2.25
C GLU A 122 -3.79 -10.96 -2.82
N LEU A 123 -2.78 -10.15 -2.56
CA LEU A 123 -1.40 -10.41 -2.99
C LEU A 123 -0.84 -11.71 -2.42
N HIS A 124 -1.15 -12.04 -1.16
CA HIS A 124 -0.72 -13.30 -0.53
C HIS A 124 -1.24 -14.55 -1.25
N LYS A 125 -2.39 -14.47 -1.92
CA LYS A 125 -2.91 -15.58 -2.73
C LYS A 125 -2.10 -15.78 -4.02
N MET A 126 -1.47 -14.72 -4.52
CA MET A 126 -0.70 -14.71 -5.77
C MET A 126 0.78 -15.05 -5.51
N LEU A 127 1.31 -14.57 -4.37
CA LEU A 127 2.69 -14.80 -3.93
C LEU A 127 2.72 -15.61 -2.61
N PRO A 128 2.26 -16.90 -2.60
CA PRO A 128 2.11 -17.66 -1.37
C PRO A 128 3.44 -18.05 -0.71
N HIS A 129 4.55 -17.96 -1.44
CA HIS A 129 5.91 -18.23 -0.97
C HIS A 129 6.55 -17.03 -0.28
N ILE A 130 5.98 -15.83 -0.43
CA ILE A 130 6.50 -14.61 0.19
C ILE A 130 5.78 -14.34 1.52
N GLU A 131 6.55 -14.01 2.53
CA GLU A 131 5.99 -13.60 3.81
C GLU A 131 5.29 -12.24 3.68
N ILE A 132 3.99 -12.20 3.97
CA ILE A 132 3.19 -10.97 3.99
C ILE A 132 2.65 -10.76 5.40
N SER A 133 2.97 -9.62 6.01
CA SER A 133 2.56 -9.32 7.40
C SER A 133 2.34 -7.83 7.62
N ASP A 134 1.21 -7.47 8.19
CA ASP A 134 0.89 -6.10 8.62
C ASP A 134 1.22 -5.83 10.11
N GLU A 135 1.92 -6.77 10.76
CA GLU A 135 2.29 -6.71 12.18
C GLU A 135 3.69 -6.14 12.44
N ILE A 136 4.36 -5.54 11.46
CA ILE A 136 5.74 -5.07 11.57
C ILE A 136 5.81 -3.64 12.10
N LEU A 137 4.90 -2.79 11.64
CA LEU A 137 4.83 -1.37 11.98
C LEU A 137 3.51 -1.04 12.68
N ILE A 138 3.57 -0.06 13.57
CA ILE A 138 2.39 0.59 14.15
C ILE A 138 2.45 2.09 13.92
N ARG A 139 1.27 2.70 13.80
CA ARG A 139 1.14 4.15 13.81
C ARG A 139 0.75 4.61 15.20
N THR A 140 1.62 5.40 15.82
CA THR A 140 1.48 5.86 17.20
C THR A 140 0.83 7.24 17.33
N LYS A 141 0.88 8.05 16.26
CA LYS A 141 0.27 9.40 16.24
C LYS A 141 -0.88 9.49 15.26
N GLU A 142 -1.96 10.10 15.70
CA GLU A 142 -3.00 10.57 14.80
C GLU A 142 -2.53 11.81 14.05
N THR A 143 -2.85 11.86 12.77
CA THR A 143 -2.41 12.94 11.88
C THR A 143 -3.60 13.54 11.13
N LYS A 144 -3.53 14.83 10.81
CA LYS A 144 -4.56 15.50 10.01
C LYS A 144 -4.67 14.89 8.60
N PRO A 145 -5.83 14.96 7.95
CA PRO A 145 -5.96 14.55 6.56
C PRO A 145 -4.96 15.30 5.66
N GLN A 146 -4.18 14.57 4.88
CA GLN A 146 -3.11 15.15 4.04
C GLN A 146 -3.65 16.01 2.89
N THR A 147 -4.92 15.82 2.50
CA THR A 147 -5.57 16.56 1.41
C THR A 147 -5.69 18.05 1.67
N THR A 148 -5.65 18.47 2.95
CA THR A 148 -5.80 19.88 3.38
C THR A 148 -4.47 20.56 3.72
N LEU A 149 -3.35 19.84 3.59
CA LEU A 149 -2.04 20.28 4.06
C LEU A 149 -1.11 20.67 2.90
N SER A 150 -0.32 21.72 3.09
CA SER A 150 0.82 22.07 2.24
C SER A 150 1.91 20.99 2.26
N ARG A 151 2.88 21.07 1.34
CA ARG A 151 4.00 20.12 1.28
C ARG A 151 4.77 20.04 2.62
N LYS A 152 5.10 21.19 3.20
CA LYS A 152 5.82 21.27 4.49
C LYS A 152 5.00 20.66 5.62
N GLU A 153 3.72 21.03 5.71
CA GLU A 153 2.82 20.49 6.72
C GLU A 153 2.62 18.97 6.61
N ARG A 154 2.64 18.41 5.39
CA ARG A 154 2.57 16.94 5.19
C ARG A 154 3.77 16.23 5.79
N LEU A 155 4.97 16.78 5.66
CA LEU A 155 6.19 16.24 6.28
C LEU A 155 6.11 16.32 7.81
N GLU A 156 5.78 17.47 8.36
CA GLU A 156 5.67 17.66 9.81
C GLU A 156 4.55 16.81 10.44
N ASN A 157 3.44 16.64 9.73
CA ASN A 157 2.27 15.93 10.21
C ASN A 157 2.53 14.43 10.45
N VAL A 158 3.40 13.80 9.66
CA VAL A 158 3.69 12.36 9.77
C VAL A 158 5.04 12.07 10.43
N ALA A 159 5.79 13.12 10.79
CA ALA A 159 7.06 12.96 11.49
C ALA A 159 6.87 12.21 12.82
N ASN A 160 7.70 11.18 13.03
CA ASN A 160 7.66 10.32 14.23
C ASN A 160 6.27 9.71 14.52
N ALA A 161 5.50 9.40 13.47
CA ALA A 161 4.19 8.79 13.61
C ALA A 161 4.23 7.25 13.55
N PHE A 162 5.36 6.65 13.28
CA PHE A 162 5.50 5.21 13.10
C PHE A 162 6.57 4.63 14.03
N GLU A 163 6.32 3.42 14.51
CA GLU A 163 7.24 2.66 15.34
C GLU A 163 7.22 1.17 14.93
N LEU A 164 8.33 0.47 15.21
CA LEU A 164 8.38 -0.98 15.09
C LEU A 164 7.59 -1.64 16.22
N THR A 165 6.81 -2.65 15.88
CA THR A 165 6.24 -3.59 16.85
C THR A 165 7.32 -4.46 17.48
N LYS A 166 6.96 -5.35 18.42
CA LYS A 166 7.88 -6.38 18.92
C LYS A 166 8.41 -7.27 17.80
N ARG A 167 7.53 -7.68 16.86
CA ARG A 167 7.91 -8.46 15.67
C ARG A 167 8.85 -7.68 14.76
N GLY A 168 8.53 -6.41 14.45
CA GLY A 168 9.39 -5.56 13.63
C GLY A 168 10.80 -5.37 14.21
N LYS A 169 10.93 -5.23 15.54
CA LYS A 169 12.22 -5.13 16.23
C LYS A 169 13.03 -6.43 16.20
N ALA A 170 12.35 -7.56 16.09
CA ALA A 170 12.96 -8.91 16.08
C ALA A 170 13.32 -9.39 14.66
N LEU A 171 13.08 -8.60 13.62
CA LEU A 171 13.44 -8.99 12.25
C LEU A 171 14.94 -9.24 12.11
N PRO A 172 15.35 -10.33 11.45
CA PRO A 172 16.75 -10.59 11.10
C PRO A 172 17.34 -9.46 10.26
N LYS A 173 18.63 -9.18 10.41
CA LYS A 173 19.30 -8.09 9.67
C LYS A 173 19.44 -8.36 8.16
N ASN A 174 19.34 -9.59 7.72
CA ASN A 174 19.25 -9.98 6.32
C ASN A 174 17.84 -9.89 5.74
N THR A 175 16.87 -9.31 6.47
CA THR A 175 15.53 -9.08 5.94
C THR A 175 15.51 -7.86 5.01
N PHE A 176 14.78 -8.00 3.90
CA PHE A 176 14.41 -6.91 3.01
C PHE A 176 12.90 -6.68 3.10
N VAL A 177 12.49 -5.45 3.40
CA VAL A 177 11.08 -5.12 3.58
C VAL A 177 10.56 -4.32 2.39
N ILE A 178 9.51 -4.81 1.74
CA ILE A 178 8.74 -4.03 0.76
C ILE A 178 7.57 -3.39 1.52
N LEU A 179 7.59 -2.05 1.62
CA LEU A 179 6.62 -1.27 2.37
C LEU A 179 5.61 -0.61 1.42
N ILE A 180 4.36 -1.07 1.44
CA ILE A 180 3.33 -0.66 0.48
C ILE A 180 2.38 0.39 1.07
N ASP A 181 2.12 1.47 0.28
CA ASP A 181 1.03 2.44 0.50
C ASP A 181 0.14 2.54 -0.76
N ASP A 182 -1.07 3.04 -0.62
CA ASP A 182 -1.99 3.18 -1.76
C ASP A 182 -1.64 4.37 -2.66
N VAL A 183 -1.40 5.56 -2.10
CA VAL A 183 -1.07 6.78 -2.85
C VAL A 183 -0.02 7.59 -2.14
N THR A 184 0.98 7.99 -2.89
CA THR A 184 1.97 8.96 -2.46
C THR A 184 1.87 10.27 -3.24
N THR A 185 2.36 11.36 -2.65
CA THR A 185 2.54 12.66 -3.31
C THR A 185 3.98 13.12 -3.15
N VAL A 186 4.32 13.68 -2.02
CA VAL A 186 5.69 14.09 -1.67
C VAL A 186 6.51 12.97 -1.01
N GLY A 187 5.94 11.77 -0.85
CA GLY A 187 6.63 10.63 -0.25
C GLY A 187 6.65 10.60 1.28
N ALA A 188 6.10 11.62 1.95
CA ALA A 188 6.24 11.79 3.40
C ALA A 188 5.81 10.57 4.23
N THR A 189 4.68 9.96 3.90
CA THR A 189 4.16 8.79 4.64
C THR A 189 5.12 7.61 4.53
N LEU A 190 5.51 7.24 3.32
CA LEU A 190 6.44 6.13 3.06
C LEU A 190 7.82 6.40 3.67
N TYR A 191 8.35 7.62 3.53
CA TYR A 191 9.61 8.02 4.13
C TYR A 191 9.61 7.81 5.65
N PHE A 192 8.64 8.40 6.37
CA PHE A 192 8.60 8.29 7.83
C PHE A 192 8.20 6.90 8.33
N ALA A 193 7.47 6.11 7.54
CA ALA A 193 7.16 4.72 7.88
C ALA A 193 8.35 3.78 7.65
N SER A 194 9.25 4.07 6.70
CA SER A 194 10.47 3.29 6.49
C SER A 194 11.57 3.59 7.52
N ARG A 195 11.60 4.80 8.11
CA ARG A 195 12.62 5.21 9.09
C ARG A 195 12.85 4.22 10.23
N PRO A 196 11.82 3.76 10.98
CA PRO A 196 12.06 2.80 12.06
C PRO A 196 12.70 1.48 11.60
N LEU A 197 12.44 1.05 10.36
CA LEU A 197 13.04 -0.13 9.76
C LEU A 197 14.52 0.13 9.43
N THR A 198 14.82 1.20 8.70
CA THR A 198 16.20 1.54 8.29
C THR A 198 17.09 1.85 9.50
N GLU A 199 16.56 2.52 10.52
CA GLU A 199 17.25 2.76 11.80
C GLU A 199 17.51 1.46 12.58
N ASN A 200 16.68 0.43 12.37
CA ASN A 200 16.93 -0.93 12.88
C ASN A 200 17.85 -1.75 11.95
N GLY A 201 18.44 -1.16 10.91
CA GLY A 201 19.37 -1.81 9.98
C GLY A 201 18.70 -2.72 8.94
N ILE A 202 17.39 -2.57 8.70
CA ILE A 202 16.61 -3.29 7.70
C ILE A 202 16.59 -2.48 6.41
N GLN A 203 16.82 -3.14 5.28
CA GLN A 203 16.66 -2.53 3.96
C GLN A 203 15.18 -2.48 3.58
N VAL A 204 14.76 -1.36 2.97
CA VAL A 204 13.36 -1.11 2.64
C VAL A 204 13.21 -0.63 1.21
N LEU A 205 12.26 -1.18 0.49
CA LEU A 205 11.69 -0.63 -0.74
C LEU A 205 10.34 0.03 -0.41
N PRO A 206 10.27 1.36 -0.30
CA PRO A 206 9.01 2.07 -0.15
C PRO A 206 8.29 2.14 -1.50
N LEU A 207 7.10 1.54 -1.59
CA LEU A 207 6.33 1.38 -2.81
C LEU A 207 4.92 1.95 -2.65
N ALA A 208 4.50 2.82 -3.56
CA ALA A 208 3.12 3.27 -3.67
C ALA A 208 2.46 2.70 -4.92
N ILE A 209 1.17 2.39 -4.86
CA ILE A 209 0.42 2.02 -6.07
C ILE A 209 0.34 3.20 -7.02
N ALA A 210 0.08 4.42 -6.52
CA ALA A 210 -0.03 5.59 -7.37
C ALA A 210 0.70 6.82 -6.80
N HIS A 211 1.14 7.71 -7.71
CA HIS A 211 1.74 9.01 -7.41
C HIS A 211 0.86 10.15 -7.94
N GLY A 212 0.59 11.17 -7.09
CA GLY A 212 -0.24 12.32 -7.40
C GLY A 212 0.37 13.67 -7.08
#